data_bae14bc4fdee6eb28b27b7c060b5e6cb
#
_entry.id   bae14bc4fdee6eb28b27b7c060b5e6cb
#
_cell.length_a   1.000
_cell.length_b   1.000
_cell.length_c   1.000
_cell.angle_alpha   90.00
_cell.angle_beta   90.00
_cell.angle_gamma   90.00
#
_symmetry.space_group_name_H-M   'P 1'
#
loop_
_entity.id
_entity.type
_entity.pdbx_description
1 polymer ?
#
loop_
_entity_poly.entity_id
_entity_poly.type
_entity_poly.pdbx_seq_one_letter_code
_entity_poly.pdbx_strand_id
1 'polypeptide(L)'
;MVGSIGSLVLDVTIAPEGQLRLDDDRDASIRIGGGGQAANFCAWSAALGEGARLVTRVGRDELGERLIAEIEAGGVEVRAVRSPEPTGAIAVLLGPGGERTFARQERAVFGLRPEDVEEEWFRGLTLLHVPAYSLFVEPLASTARKAVEVARAGGALISVDLSSAAGIREYGGARLALELALLRPELVFASEAEAEELGAPLEGMAKVPVVKLGTRGVRVYGRRVPASRVETVDATGAGDAFAAAFCSAYLDGATPLEAAGRAVLVGAFAVSRMGARP
;
A
#
# COMPACT_ATOMS: atom_id res chain seq x y z
N MET A 1 6.52 -9.49 14.03
CA MET A 1 6.67 -8.12 13.45
C MET A 1 6.47 -8.19 11.95
N VAL A 2 5.60 -7.37 11.39
CA VAL A 2 5.44 -7.22 9.94
C VAL A 2 6.27 -6.03 9.45
N GLY A 3 6.68 -6.03 8.17
CA GLY A 3 7.41 -4.93 7.57
C GLY A 3 6.82 -4.50 6.24
N SER A 4 7.10 -3.26 5.82
CA SER A 4 6.86 -2.82 4.45
C SER A 4 7.96 -1.88 3.98
N ILE A 5 8.19 -1.84 2.66
CA ILE A 5 9.17 -0.95 2.02
C ILE A 5 8.47 -0.11 0.95
N GLY A 6 8.61 1.21 1.03
CA GLY A 6 8.00 2.12 0.05
C GLY A 6 7.64 3.49 0.61
N SER A 7 6.57 4.05 0.08
CA SER A 7 6.21 5.46 0.28
C SER A 7 5.72 5.78 1.69
N LEU A 8 6.26 6.90 2.21
CA LEU A 8 5.72 7.74 3.26
C LEU A 8 5.62 9.15 2.67
N VAL A 9 4.41 9.64 2.46
CA VAL A 9 4.15 10.88 1.70
C VAL A 9 3.07 11.72 2.38
N LEU A 10 2.95 12.97 1.96
CA LEU A 10 1.81 13.81 2.28
C LEU A 10 0.68 13.54 1.29
N ASP A 11 -0.50 13.22 1.77
CA ASP A 11 -1.72 13.18 0.96
C ASP A 11 -2.50 14.49 1.13
N VAL A 12 -2.80 15.15 0.01
CA VAL A 12 -3.64 16.34 -0.06
C VAL A 12 -4.87 15.99 -0.89
N THR A 13 -6.00 15.76 -0.23
CA THR A 13 -7.27 15.49 -0.91
C THR A 13 -8.04 16.80 -1.08
N ILE A 14 -8.45 17.10 -2.32
CA ILE A 14 -9.15 18.31 -2.71
C ILE A 14 -10.50 17.91 -3.29
N ALA A 15 -11.58 18.29 -2.62
CA ALA A 15 -12.97 18.07 -3.05
C ALA A 15 -13.60 19.43 -3.40
N PRO A 16 -13.55 19.88 -4.67
CA PRO A 16 -14.11 21.17 -5.08
C PRO A 16 -15.64 21.14 -5.09
N GLU A 17 -16.26 22.29 -4.83
CA GLU A 17 -17.69 22.49 -5.00
C GLU A 17 -18.02 22.57 -6.50
N GLY A 18 -18.32 21.44 -7.12
CA GLY A 18 -18.56 21.29 -8.56
C GLY A 18 -17.32 20.97 -9.37
N GLN A 19 -17.39 21.20 -10.68
CA GLN A 19 -16.30 20.85 -11.60
C GLN A 19 -15.23 21.95 -11.65
N LEU A 20 -13.97 21.60 -11.39
CA LEU A 20 -12.84 22.48 -11.65
C LEU A 20 -12.70 22.77 -13.14
N ARG A 21 -12.46 24.04 -13.48
CA ARG A 21 -12.17 24.50 -14.83
C ARG A 21 -10.84 25.26 -14.81
N LEU A 22 -10.21 25.36 -15.97
CA LEU A 22 -9.01 26.17 -16.14
C LEU A 22 -9.39 27.65 -15.92
N ASP A 23 -8.51 28.38 -15.25
CA ASP A 23 -8.65 29.82 -14.96
C ASP A 23 -9.91 30.19 -14.14
N ASP A 24 -10.39 29.27 -13.29
CA ASP A 24 -11.56 29.47 -12.44
C ASP A 24 -11.21 29.20 -10.96
N ASP A 25 -11.73 29.99 -10.06
CA ASP A 25 -11.64 29.81 -8.60
C ASP A 25 -12.84 29.03 -8.09
N ARG A 26 -12.60 28.04 -7.23
CA ARG A 26 -13.65 27.26 -6.60
C ARG A 26 -13.38 27.03 -5.14
N ASP A 27 -14.40 27.19 -4.34
CA ASP A 27 -14.38 26.69 -2.97
C ASP A 27 -14.20 25.17 -2.99
N ALA A 28 -13.42 24.67 -2.04
CA ALA A 28 -13.11 23.26 -1.93
C ALA A 28 -12.93 22.84 -0.47
N SER A 29 -13.31 21.61 -0.16
CA SER A 29 -12.84 20.96 1.05
C SER A 29 -11.45 20.41 0.80
N ILE A 30 -10.45 20.88 1.57
CA ILE A 30 -9.06 20.43 1.45
C ILE A 30 -8.68 19.70 2.73
N ARG A 31 -8.10 18.52 2.57
CA ARG A 31 -7.60 17.70 3.66
C ARG A 31 -6.15 17.35 3.44
N ILE A 32 -5.40 17.36 4.53
CA ILE A 32 -3.97 17.07 4.54
C ILE A 32 -3.72 16.01 5.60
N GLY A 33 -3.03 14.94 5.22
CA GLY A 33 -2.69 13.84 6.13
C GLY A 33 -1.50 13.05 5.66
N GLY A 34 -1.02 12.16 6.50
CA GLY A 34 0.00 11.20 6.10
C GLY A 34 -0.60 10.11 5.20
N GLY A 35 0.14 9.74 4.14
CA GLY A 35 -0.21 8.73 3.16
C GLY A 35 0.98 7.88 2.74
N GLY A 36 0.79 7.17 1.63
CA GLY A 36 1.74 6.21 1.08
C GLY A 36 1.37 4.78 1.46
N GLN A 37 1.28 3.91 0.47
CA GLN A 37 0.75 2.55 0.63
C GLN A 37 1.53 1.72 1.66
N ALA A 38 2.87 1.75 1.63
CA ALA A 38 3.69 1.04 2.60
C ALA A 38 3.47 1.56 4.03
N ALA A 39 3.38 2.88 4.18
CA ALA A 39 3.13 3.52 5.47
C ALA A 39 1.72 3.23 6.00
N ASN A 40 0.71 3.25 5.12
CA ASN A 40 -0.68 2.92 5.49
C ASN A 40 -0.80 1.46 5.96
N PHE A 41 -0.19 0.51 5.23
CA PHE A 41 -0.14 -0.89 5.64
C PHE A 41 0.47 -1.05 7.04
N CYS A 42 1.61 -0.40 7.32
CA CYS A 42 2.26 -0.44 8.63
C CYS A 42 1.38 0.18 9.73
N ALA A 43 0.75 1.34 9.44
CA ALA A 43 -0.14 2.01 10.40
C ALA A 43 -1.34 1.15 10.76
N TRP A 44 -2.00 0.52 9.77
CA TRP A 44 -3.10 -0.40 10.02
C TRP A 44 -2.64 -1.66 10.75
N SER A 45 -1.47 -2.21 10.42
CA SER A 45 -0.90 -3.35 11.14
C SER A 45 -0.65 -3.03 12.62
N ALA A 46 -0.06 -1.87 12.91
CA ALA A 46 0.16 -1.41 14.29
C ALA A 46 -1.16 -1.23 15.05
N ALA A 47 -2.18 -0.63 14.43
CA ALA A 47 -3.50 -0.46 15.03
C ALA A 47 -4.22 -1.79 15.30
N LEU A 48 -3.89 -2.84 14.56
CA LEU A 48 -4.38 -4.21 14.78
C LEU A 48 -3.58 -4.98 15.84
N GLY A 49 -2.57 -4.35 16.43
CA GLY A 49 -1.75 -4.94 17.51
C GLY A 49 -0.49 -5.66 17.03
N GLU A 50 -0.17 -5.59 15.73
CA GLU A 50 1.08 -6.14 15.22
C GLU A 50 2.25 -5.20 15.51
N GLY A 51 3.44 -5.74 15.78
CA GLY A 51 4.65 -4.95 15.62
C GLY A 51 4.84 -4.63 14.13
N ALA A 52 5.02 -3.37 13.78
CA ALA A 52 5.13 -2.92 12.39
C ALA A 52 6.39 -2.11 12.14
N ARG A 53 7.10 -2.36 11.02
CA ARG A 53 8.29 -1.63 10.60
C ARG A 53 8.16 -1.11 9.18
N LEU A 54 8.35 0.19 9.00
CA LEU A 54 8.39 0.84 7.70
C LEU A 54 9.83 1.14 7.30
N VAL A 55 10.25 0.68 6.12
CA VAL A 55 11.50 1.11 5.47
C VAL A 55 11.17 2.09 4.36
N THR A 56 11.71 3.31 4.44
CA THR A 56 11.34 4.39 3.52
C THR A 56 12.50 5.36 3.28
N ARG A 57 12.30 6.31 2.38
CA ARG A 57 13.21 7.45 2.16
C ARG A 57 12.38 8.72 2.02
N VAL A 58 12.70 9.71 2.85
CA VAL A 58 12.04 11.03 2.89
C VAL A 58 13.06 12.14 2.66
N GLY A 59 12.60 13.34 2.41
CA GLY A 59 13.44 14.52 2.31
C GLY A 59 14.11 14.88 3.65
N ARG A 60 15.18 15.69 3.56
CA ARG A 60 15.77 16.40 4.72
C ARG A 60 14.98 17.69 4.96
N ASP A 61 13.68 17.57 5.17
CA ASP A 61 12.75 18.68 5.32
C ASP A 61 11.80 18.44 6.51
N GLU A 62 11.15 19.50 6.97
CA GLU A 62 10.21 19.47 8.10
C GLU A 62 9.02 18.52 7.83
N LEU A 63 8.62 18.38 6.56
CA LEU A 63 7.53 17.48 6.20
C LEU A 63 7.91 16.02 6.46
N GLY A 64 9.13 15.61 6.06
CA GLY A 64 9.63 14.26 6.31
C GLY A 64 9.71 13.93 7.79
N GLU A 65 10.24 14.85 8.60
CA GLU A 65 10.33 14.67 10.07
C GLU A 65 8.93 14.57 10.70
N ARG A 66 7.99 15.43 10.27
CA ARG A 66 6.61 15.40 10.76
C ARG A 66 5.92 14.08 10.44
N LEU A 67 6.03 13.60 9.19
CA LEU A 67 5.37 12.36 8.79
C LEU A 67 5.95 11.13 9.50
N ILE A 68 7.26 11.13 9.78
CA ILE A 68 7.90 10.08 10.58
C ILE A 68 7.37 10.12 12.01
N ALA A 69 7.41 11.29 12.66
CA ALA A 69 6.93 11.42 14.03
C ALA A 69 5.44 11.01 14.17
N GLU A 70 4.62 11.36 13.19
CA GLU A 70 3.20 11.00 13.15
C GLU A 70 3.00 9.48 13.12
N ILE A 71 3.70 8.77 12.24
CA ILE A 71 3.51 7.33 12.10
C ILE A 71 4.17 6.54 13.25
N GLU A 72 5.28 7.05 13.82
CA GLU A 72 5.92 6.49 15.02
C GLU A 72 5.01 6.64 16.26
N ALA A 73 4.32 7.77 16.38
CA ALA A 73 3.30 7.95 17.43
C ALA A 73 2.15 6.94 17.31
N GLY A 74 1.89 6.42 16.10
CA GLY A 74 0.95 5.32 15.84
C GLY A 74 1.52 3.92 16.11
N GLY A 75 2.74 3.81 16.64
CA GLY A 75 3.37 2.53 17.02
C GLY A 75 4.15 1.83 15.91
N VAL A 76 4.45 2.51 14.80
CA VAL A 76 5.26 1.96 13.71
C VAL A 76 6.74 2.28 13.93
N GLU A 77 7.62 1.28 13.88
CA GLU A 77 9.07 1.49 13.84
C GLU A 77 9.48 2.00 12.45
N VAL A 78 10.10 3.18 12.35
CA VAL A 78 10.51 3.74 11.07
C VAL A 78 12.02 3.63 10.86
N ARG A 79 12.42 3.04 9.74
CA ARG A 79 13.78 3.03 9.20
C ARG A 79 13.83 3.91 7.98
N ALA A 80 14.23 5.17 8.14
CA ALA A 80 14.16 6.18 7.10
C ALA A 80 15.55 6.68 6.68
N VAL A 81 15.81 6.62 5.37
CA VAL A 81 16.94 7.29 4.73
C VAL A 81 16.58 8.76 4.45
N ARG A 82 17.49 9.68 4.71
CA ARG A 82 17.30 11.11 4.44
C ARG A 82 17.86 11.51 3.07
N SER A 83 17.03 12.11 2.24
CA SER A 83 17.30 12.50 0.86
C SER A 83 17.53 14.00 0.70
N PRO A 84 18.35 14.45 -0.24
CA PRO A 84 18.33 15.85 -0.69
C PRO A 84 17.06 16.20 -1.52
N GLU A 85 16.40 15.20 -2.10
CA GLU A 85 15.11 15.38 -2.77
C GLU A 85 14.01 15.62 -1.72
N PRO A 86 13.02 16.48 -2.01
CA PRO A 86 11.96 16.78 -1.05
C PRO A 86 11.10 15.54 -0.74
N THR A 87 10.53 15.54 0.46
CA THR A 87 9.54 14.52 0.88
C THR A 87 8.38 14.46 -0.12
N GLY A 88 7.93 13.27 -0.42
CA GLY A 88 6.86 13.03 -1.40
C GLY A 88 5.54 13.64 -0.99
N ALA A 89 4.76 14.07 -1.98
CA ALA A 89 3.39 14.54 -1.80
C ALA A 89 2.51 14.05 -2.96
N ILE A 90 1.26 13.75 -2.64
CA ILE A 90 0.23 13.33 -3.59
C ILE A 90 -0.98 14.26 -3.42
N ALA A 91 -1.36 14.96 -4.49
CA ALA A 91 -2.62 15.68 -4.55
C ALA A 91 -3.67 14.79 -5.22
N VAL A 92 -4.80 14.61 -4.54
CA VAL A 92 -5.95 13.84 -5.02
C VAL A 92 -7.10 14.80 -5.28
N LEU A 93 -7.45 14.98 -6.54
CA LEU A 93 -8.60 15.76 -6.96
C LEU A 93 -9.82 14.84 -7.09
N LEU A 94 -10.86 15.17 -6.35
CA LEU A 94 -12.14 14.45 -6.41
C LEU A 94 -13.07 15.14 -7.42
N GLY A 95 -13.54 14.37 -8.41
CA GLY A 95 -14.58 14.82 -9.33
C GLY A 95 -15.98 14.71 -8.74
N PRO A 96 -16.98 15.41 -9.35
CA PRO A 96 -18.37 15.43 -8.87
C PRO A 96 -19.05 14.05 -8.80
N GLY A 97 -18.60 13.08 -9.62
CA GLY A 97 -19.06 11.69 -9.63
C GLY A 97 -18.25 10.74 -8.74
N GLY A 98 -17.30 11.27 -7.94
CA GLY A 98 -16.39 10.47 -7.12
C GLY A 98 -15.15 9.96 -7.88
N GLU A 99 -14.92 10.45 -9.09
CA GLU A 99 -13.70 10.18 -9.85
C GLU A 99 -12.49 10.78 -9.13
N ARG A 100 -11.33 10.14 -9.30
CA ARG A 100 -10.08 10.57 -8.67
C ARG A 100 -9.02 10.84 -9.72
N THR A 101 -8.42 12.01 -9.63
CA THR A 101 -7.23 12.38 -10.41
C THR A 101 -6.07 12.61 -9.46
N PHE A 102 -4.91 12.04 -9.78
CA PHE A 102 -3.74 12.09 -8.92
C PHE A 102 -2.64 12.91 -9.58
N ALA A 103 -2.08 13.87 -8.83
CA ALA A 103 -0.80 14.49 -9.14
C ALA A 103 0.19 14.11 -8.04
N ARG A 104 1.30 13.46 -8.41
CA ARG A 104 2.25 12.89 -7.44
C ARG A 104 3.68 13.35 -7.66
N GLN A 105 4.38 13.54 -6.56
CA GLN A 105 5.82 13.71 -6.52
C GLN A 105 6.39 12.79 -5.44
N GLU A 106 7.12 11.77 -5.83
CA GLU A 106 7.65 10.73 -4.92
C GLU A 106 9.15 10.48 -5.15
N ARG A 107 9.89 11.50 -5.61
CA ARG A 107 11.31 11.36 -5.98
C ARG A 107 12.18 10.88 -4.84
N ALA A 108 11.90 11.33 -3.60
CA ALA A 108 12.66 10.89 -2.44
C ALA A 108 12.64 9.37 -2.31
N VAL A 109 11.46 8.75 -2.24
CA VAL A 109 11.35 7.30 -2.02
C VAL A 109 11.82 6.49 -3.21
N PHE A 110 11.55 6.94 -4.44
CA PHE A 110 12.00 6.23 -5.65
C PHE A 110 13.54 6.20 -5.79
N GLY A 111 14.24 7.14 -5.17
CA GLY A 111 15.70 7.17 -5.12
C GLY A 111 16.32 6.31 -4.02
N LEU A 112 15.56 5.49 -3.28
CA LEU A 112 16.11 4.58 -2.27
C LEU A 112 16.91 3.46 -2.94
N ARG A 113 18.19 3.33 -2.57
CA ARG A 113 19.15 2.40 -3.19
C ARG A 113 19.44 1.20 -2.28
N PRO A 114 19.86 0.06 -2.84
CA PRO A 114 20.24 -1.11 -2.06
C PRO A 114 21.36 -0.88 -1.05
N GLU A 115 22.28 0.05 -1.34
CA GLU A 115 23.38 0.44 -0.44
C GLU A 115 22.94 1.40 0.68
N ASP A 116 21.78 2.05 0.55
CA ASP A 116 21.23 2.95 1.56
C ASP A 116 20.56 2.21 2.72
N VAL A 117 20.27 0.90 2.55
CA VAL A 117 19.52 0.11 3.53
C VAL A 117 20.39 -0.97 4.17
N GLU A 118 20.23 -1.13 5.47
CA GLU A 118 20.88 -2.18 6.24
C GLU A 118 20.03 -3.47 6.17
N GLU A 119 20.67 -4.61 5.96
CA GLU A 119 19.97 -5.90 5.96
C GLU A 119 19.23 -6.18 7.27
N GLU A 120 19.77 -5.68 8.39
CA GLU A 120 19.17 -5.81 9.71
C GLU A 120 17.75 -5.21 9.78
N TRP A 121 17.45 -4.22 8.93
CA TRP A 121 16.10 -3.63 8.87
C TRP A 121 15.03 -4.62 8.38
N PHE A 122 15.43 -5.70 7.72
CA PHE A 122 14.51 -6.73 7.20
C PHE A 122 14.60 -8.06 7.97
N ARG A 123 15.53 -8.17 8.93
CA ARG A 123 15.65 -9.36 9.77
C ARG A 123 14.58 -9.37 10.87
N GLY A 124 14.17 -10.58 11.27
CA GLY A 124 13.18 -10.78 12.33
C GLY A 124 11.75 -10.40 11.93
N LEU A 125 11.50 -10.09 10.65
CA LEU A 125 10.15 -9.94 10.14
C LEU A 125 9.50 -11.32 10.00
N THR A 126 8.21 -11.40 10.33
CA THR A 126 7.37 -12.56 10.05
C THR A 126 6.71 -12.45 8.66
N LEU A 127 6.55 -11.22 8.18
CA LEU A 127 6.03 -10.92 6.85
C LEU A 127 6.62 -9.60 6.35
N LEU A 128 7.01 -9.56 5.07
CA LEU A 128 7.33 -8.32 4.35
C LEU A 128 6.25 -8.08 3.29
N HIS A 129 5.56 -6.95 3.42
CA HIS A 129 4.58 -6.45 2.46
C HIS A 129 5.24 -5.50 1.47
N VAL A 130 5.09 -5.77 0.18
CA VAL A 130 5.69 -4.97 -0.90
C VAL A 130 4.58 -4.42 -1.79
N PRO A 131 4.28 -3.11 -1.71
CA PRO A 131 3.47 -2.46 -2.74
C PRO A 131 4.17 -2.53 -4.10
N ALA A 132 3.45 -2.89 -5.17
CA ALA A 132 4.05 -3.01 -6.50
C ALA A 132 4.65 -1.72 -7.03
N TYR A 133 4.23 -0.55 -6.53
CA TYR A 133 4.93 0.71 -6.78
C TYR A 133 6.42 0.65 -6.46
N SER A 134 6.80 -0.12 -5.43
CA SER A 134 8.21 -0.33 -5.05
C SER A 134 8.97 -1.23 -6.02
N LEU A 135 8.30 -1.84 -7.00
CA LEU A 135 8.90 -2.69 -8.04
C LEU A 135 8.95 -2.00 -9.41
N PHE A 136 8.27 -0.87 -9.59
CA PHE A 136 8.12 -0.23 -10.90
C PHE A 136 9.27 0.68 -11.30
N VAL A 137 9.98 1.27 -10.33
CA VAL A 137 10.96 2.33 -10.57
C VAL A 137 12.30 1.99 -9.91
N GLU A 138 13.38 2.03 -10.69
CA GLU A 138 14.75 1.93 -10.15
C GLU A 138 15.18 3.28 -9.55
N PRO A 139 16.03 3.27 -8.50
CA PRO A 139 16.67 2.12 -7.84
C PRO A 139 15.81 1.44 -6.74
N LEU A 140 14.64 1.98 -6.39
CA LEU A 140 13.76 1.39 -5.36
C LEU A 140 13.41 -0.08 -5.65
N ALA A 141 13.21 -0.43 -6.93
CA ALA A 141 12.88 -1.80 -7.32
C ALA A 141 14.00 -2.79 -6.96
N SER A 142 15.25 -2.43 -7.20
CA SER A 142 16.40 -3.24 -6.78
C SER A 142 16.49 -3.34 -5.24
N THR A 143 16.16 -2.26 -4.53
CA THR A 143 16.12 -2.27 -3.06
C THR A 143 15.01 -3.15 -2.52
N ALA A 144 13.83 -3.12 -3.14
CA ALA A 144 12.71 -3.97 -2.75
C ALA A 144 13.02 -5.47 -2.99
N ARG A 145 13.69 -5.81 -4.10
CA ARG A 145 14.15 -7.19 -4.36
C ARG A 145 15.16 -7.65 -3.30
N LYS A 146 16.16 -6.83 -2.97
CA LYS A 146 17.11 -7.11 -1.88
C LYS A 146 16.38 -7.31 -0.54
N ALA A 147 15.41 -6.44 -0.22
CA ALA A 147 14.60 -6.56 0.99
C ALA A 147 13.84 -7.90 1.05
N VAL A 148 13.25 -8.33 -0.07
CA VAL A 148 12.58 -9.63 -0.18
C VAL A 148 13.54 -10.79 0.04
N GLU A 149 14.74 -10.74 -0.55
CA GLU A 149 15.77 -11.79 -0.37
C GLU A 149 16.18 -11.91 1.11
N VAL A 150 16.49 -10.80 1.77
CA VAL A 150 16.92 -10.78 3.18
C VAL A 150 15.78 -11.23 4.10
N ALA A 151 14.57 -10.70 3.92
CA ALA A 151 13.41 -11.07 4.73
C ALA A 151 13.09 -12.56 4.61
N ARG A 152 13.09 -13.09 3.37
CA ARG A 152 12.87 -14.51 3.10
C ARG A 152 13.95 -15.41 3.69
N ALA A 153 15.21 -15.02 3.60
CA ALA A 153 16.31 -15.75 4.24
C ALA A 153 16.14 -15.82 5.77
N GLY A 154 15.48 -14.81 6.36
CA GLY A 154 15.08 -14.77 7.76
C GLY A 154 13.78 -15.55 8.09
N GLY A 155 13.14 -16.16 7.10
CA GLY A 155 11.89 -16.94 7.27
C GLY A 155 10.61 -16.12 7.13
N ALA A 156 10.67 -14.86 6.70
CA ALA A 156 9.49 -14.04 6.48
C ALA A 156 8.68 -14.52 5.27
N LEU A 157 7.36 -14.47 5.39
CA LEU A 157 6.44 -14.55 4.26
C LEU A 157 6.52 -13.27 3.43
N ILE A 158 6.27 -13.37 2.14
CA ILE A 158 6.25 -12.22 1.23
C ILE A 158 4.82 -12.00 0.75
N SER A 159 4.38 -10.76 0.87
CA SER A 159 3.08 -10.30 0.42
C SER A 159 3.26 -9.16 -0.56
N VAL A 160 2.53 -9.16 -1.67
CA VAL A 160 2.57 -8.11 -2.69
C VAL A 160 1.15 -7.58 -2.91
N ASP A 161 0.98 -6.25 -2.93
CA ASP A 161 -0.25 -5.62 -3.43
C ASP A 161 0.04 -4.98 -4.80
N LEU A 162 -0.79 -5.24 -5.79
CA LEU A 162 -0.55 -4.75 -7.17
C LEU A 162 -0.71 -3.24 -7.33
N SER A 163 -1.28 -2.57 -6.37
CA SER A 163 -1.26 -1.11 -6.14
C SER A 163 -2.03 -0.26 -7.13
N SER A 164 -1.87 -0.44 -8.45
CA SER A 164 -2.40 0.47 -9.46
C SER A 164 -2.52 -0.16 -10.84
N ALA A 165 -3.72 -0.21 -11.38
CA ALA A 165 -3.96 -0.64 -12.76
C ALA A 165 -3.21 0.26 -13.77
N ALA A 166 -3.21 1.58 -13.57
CA ALA A 166 -2.46 2.51 -14.43
C ALA A 166 -0.95 2.28 -14.34
N GLY A 167 -0.43 2.04 -13.13
CA GLY A 167 0.99 1.71 -12.93
C GLY A 167 1.38 0.40 -13.60
N ILE A 168 0.53 -0.63 -13.53
CA ILE A 168 0.75 -1.91 -14.21
C ILE A 168 0.75 -1.75 -15.72
N ARG A 169 -0.17 -0.96 -16.27
CA ARG A 169 -0.23 -0.66 -17.72
C ARG A 169 1.05 0.03 -18.20
N GLU A 170 1.56 0.99 -17.44
CA GLU A 170 2.80 1.71 -17.77
C GLU A 170 4.05 0.82 -17.64
N TYR A 171 4.13 0.03 -16.57
CA TYR A 171 5.24 -0.89 -16.31
C TYR A 171 5.25 -2.11 -17.24
N GLY A 172 4.07 -2.56 -17.64
CA GLY A 172 3.82 -3.74 -18.45
C GLY A 172 3.38 -4.95 -17.61
N GLY A 173 2.13 -5.40 -17.81
CA GLY A 173 1.55 -6.52 -17.06
C GLY A 173 2.38 -7.81 -17.14
N ALA A 174 2.86 -8.17 -18.34
CA ALA A 174 3.72 -9.34 -18.53
C ALA A 174 5.06 -9.24 -17.77
N ARG A 175 5.62 -8.02 -17.67
CA ARG A 175 6.83 -7.77 -16.90
C ARG A 175 6.57 -7.94 -15.38
N LEU A 176 5.44 -7.40 -14.89
CA LEU A 176 5.06 -7.59 -13.50
C LEU A 176 4.75 -9.05 -13.18
N ALA A 177 4.09 -9.77 -14.09
CA ALA A 177 3.84 -11.20 -13.94
C ALA A 177 5.14 -12.00 -13.79
N LEU A 178 6.16 -11.66 -14.58
CA LEU A 178 7.49 -12.27 -14.46
C LEU A 178 8.17 -11.92 -13.12
N GLU A 179 8.08 -10.67 -12.67
CA GLU A 179 8.56 -10.25 -11.35
C GLU A 179 7.90 -11.06 -10.22
N LEU A 180 6.58 -11.20 -10.25
CA LEU A 180 5.83 -11.98 -9.26
C LEU A 180 6.26 -13.46 -9.27
N ALA A 181 6.47 -14.04 -10.46
CA ALA A 181 6.95 -15.42 -10.60
C ALA A 181 8.36 -15.61 -10.01
N LEU A 182 9.23 -14.60 -10.10
CA LEU A 182 10.56 -14.60 -9.49
C LEU A 182 10.50 -14.37 -7.98
N LEU A 183 9.68 -13.42 -7.54
CA LEU A 183 9.48 -13.09 -6.13
C LEU A 183 8.77 -14.24 -5.38
N ARG A 184 7.94 -15.07 -6.04
CA ARG A 184 7.16 -16.15 -5.43
C ARG A 184 6.51 -15.73 -4.10
N PRO A 185 5.64 -14.72 -4.10
CA PRO A 185 5.00 -14.25 -2.88
C PRO A 185 4.05 -15.32 -2.30
N GLU A 186 3.91 -15.33 -0.99
CA GLU A 186 2.87 -16.13 -0.31
C GLU A 186 1.48 -15.56 -0.64
N LEU A 187 1.35 -14.22 -0.57
CA LEU A 187 0.09 -13.50 -0.77
C LEU A 187 0.23 -12.51 -1.92
N VAL A 188 -0.76 -12.46 -2.82
CA VAL A 188 -0.91 -11.36 -3.77
C VAL A 188 -2.30 -10.77 -3.64
N PHE A 189 -2.35 -9.45 -3.44
CA PHE A 189 -3.58 -8.67 -3.44
C PHE A 189 -3.70 -7.88 -4.74
N ALA A 190 -4.88 -7.91 -5.33
CA ALA A 190 -5.22 -7.12 -6.52
C ALA A 190 -6.66 -6.62 -6.43
N SER A 191 -6.96 -5.48 -7.01
CA SER A 191 -8.33 -5.15 -7.45
C SER A 191 -8.65 -5.89 -8.76
N GLU A 192 -9.91 -5.90 -9.19
CA GLU A 192 -10.28 -6.49 -10.49
C GLU A 192 -9.56 -5.79 -11.64
N ALA A 193 -9.49 -4.45 -11.62
CA ALA A 193 -8.81 -3.69 -12.66
C ALA A 193 -7.29 -3.97 -12.70
N GLU A 194 -6.65 -4.17 -11.56
CA GLU A 194 -5.24 -4.54 -11.48
C GLU A 194 -5.00 -5.97 -11.99
N ALA A 195 -5.88 -6.90 -11.66
CA ALA A 195 -5.80 -8.27 -12.15
C ALA A 195 -6.03 -8.34 -13.68
N GLU A 196 -6.91 -7.50 -14.22
CA GLU A 196 -7.14 -7.37 -15.67
C GLU A 196 -5.91 -6.80 -16.38
N GLU A 197 -5.32 -5.72 -15.87
CA GLU A 197 -4.10 -5.10 -16.45
C GLU A 197 -2.87 -6.00 -16.34
N LEU A 198 -2.80 -6.87 -15.33
CA LEU A 198 -1.75 -7.87 -15.24
C LEU A 198 -1.79 -8.85 -16.43
N GLY A 199 -2.98 -9.14 -16.95
CA GLY A 199 -3.19 -9.97 -18.14
C GLY A 199 -2.84 -11.44 -17.96
N ALA A 200 -2.69 -11.91 -16.71
CA ALA A 200 -2.36 -13.30 -16.38
C ALA A 200 -3.03 -13.74 -15.06
N PRO A 201 -3.36 -15.04 -14.91
CA PRO A 201 -4.00 -15.54 -13.69
C PRO A 201 -3.10 -15.39 -12.46
N LEU A 202 -3.65 -14.83 -11.38
CA LEU A 202 -2.92 -14.71 -10.10
C LEU A 202 -2.62 -16.06 -9.44
N GLU A 203 -3.40 -17.09 -9.74
CA GLU A 203 -3.30 -18.44 -9.18
C GLU A 203 -1.96 -19.11 -9.44
N GLY A 204 -1.23 -18.71 -10.50
CA GLY A 204 0.11 -19.19 -10.80
C GLY A 204 1.24 -18.34 -10.19
N MET A 205 0.92 -17.20 -9.56
CA MET A 205 1.91 -16.21 -9.12
C MET A 205 2.06 -16.13 -7.61
N ALA A 206 1.08 -16.61 -6.86
CA ALA A 206 1.10 -16.61 -5.41
C ALA A 206 0.46 -17.89 -4.86
N LYS A 207 0.85 -18.27 -3.65
CA LYS A 207 0.16 -19.37 -2.96
C LYS A 207 -1.27 -18.98 -2.60
N VAL A 208 -1.51 -17.72 -2.22
CA VAL A 208 -2.83 -17.19 -1.89
C VAL A 208 -3.14 -15.97 -2.74
N PRO A 209 -3.84 -16.14 -3.87
CA PRO A 209 -4.34 -15.03 -4.68
C PRO A 209 -5.60 -14.43 -4.06
N VAL A 210 -5.64 -13.09 -3.94
CA VAL A 210 -6.73 -12.34 -3.32
C VAL A 210 -7.16 -11.21 -4.25
N VAL A 211 -8.39 -11.26 -4.76
CA VAL A 211 -8.94 -10.23 -5.64
C VAL A 211 -10.01 -9.42 -4.91
N LYS A 212 -9.72 -8.14 -4.68
CA LYS A 212 -10.62 -7.16 -4.04
C LYS A 212 -11.69 -6.73 -5.06
N LEU A 213 -12.97 -6.87 -4.70
CA LEU A 213 -14.13 -6.61 -5.58
C LEU A 213 -14.91 -5.35 -5.14
N GLY A 214 -14.30 -4.47 -4.34
CA GLY A 214 -14.93 -3.27 -3.78
C GLY A 214 -16.16 -3.63 -2.93
N THR A 215 -17.29 -2.99 -3.20
CA THR A 215 -18.56 -3.22 -2.46
C THR A 215 -19.10 -4.64 -2.61
N ARG A 216 -18.57 -5.44 -3.52
CA ARG A 216 -18.94 -6.85 -3.69
C ARG A 216 -18.13 -7.79 -2.80
N GLY A 217 -17.14 -7.30 -2.07
CA GLY A 217 -16.29 -8.09 -1.17
C GLY A 217 -14.95 -8.49 -1.77
N VAL A 218 -14.56 -9.75 -1.60
CA VAL A 218 -13.27 -10.27 -2.05
C VAL A 218 -13.41 -11.70 -2.57
N ARG A 219 -12.53 -12.10 -3.49
CA ARG A 219 -12.42 -13.46 -4.02
C ARG A 219 -11.07 -14.06 -3.63
N VAL A 220 -11.10 -15.23 -3.00
CA VAL A 220 -9.92 -16.01 -2.61
C VAL A 220 -10.13 -17.44 -3.12
N TYR A 221 -9.19 -17.97 -3.90
CA TYR A 221 -9.31 -19.27 -4.58
C TYR A 221 -10.64 -19.44 -5.33
N GLY A 222 -11.07 -18.43 -6.05
CA GLY A 222 -12.36 -18.43 -6.77
C GLY A 222 -13.59 -18.30 -5.87
N ARG A 223 -13.50 -18.45 -4.55
CA ARG A 223 -14.60 -18.31 -3.60
C ARG A 223 -14.79 -16.86 -3.16
N ARG A 224 -16.02 -16.39 -3.16
CA ARG A 224 -16.35 -15.02 -2.77
C ARG A 224 -16.70 -14.92 -1.28
N VAL A 225 -16.07 -13.95 -0.60
CA VAL A 225 -16.46 -13.47 0.72
C VAL A 225 -17.13 -12.10 0.53
N PRO A 226 -18.41 -11.91 0.92
CA PRO A 226 -19.14 -10.67 0.66
C PRO A 226 -18.60 -9.52 1.51
N ALA A 227 -18.72 -8.28 1.01
CA ALA A 227 -18.43 -7.08 1.79
C ALA A 227 -19.49 -6.84 2.88
N SER A 228 -19.08 -6.23 3.96
CA SER A 228 -20.02 -5.64 4.93
C SER A 228 -20.63 -4.37 4.33
N ARG A 229 -21.94 -4.20 4.48
CA ARG A 229 -22.63 -2.99 4.02
C ARG A 229 -22.35 -1.86 5.01
N VAL A 230 -21.70 -0.82 4.54
CA VAL A 230 -21.43 0.42 5.30
C VAL A 230 -21.61 1.61 4.37
N GLU A 231 -21.90 2.76 4.95
CA GLU A 231 -21.85 4.01 4.21
C GLU A 231 -20.39 4.36 3.95
N THR A 232 -20.06 4.62 2.69
CA THR A 232 -18.70 4.98 2.29
C THR A 232 -18.49 6.49 2.47
N VAL A 233 -17.59 6.84 3.37
CA VAL A 233 -17.16 8.23 3.60
C VAL A 233 -15.91 8.53 2.78
N ASP A 234 -14.89 7.66 2.87
CA ASP A 234 -13.65 7.77 2.11
C ASP A 234 -13.08 6.38 1.84
N ALA A 235 -12.81 6.05 0.58
CA ALA A 235 -12.25 4.76 0.22
C ALA A 235 -10.71 4.75 0.16
N THR A 236 -10.05 5.86 0.54
CA THR A 236 -8.60 5.96 0.58
C THR A 236 -8.03 5.05 1.66
N GLY A 237 -7.00 4.27 1.32
CA GLY A 237 -6.35 3.34 2.26
C GLY A 237 -7.16 2.08 2.62
N ALA A 238 -8.37 1.90 2.09
CA ALA A 238 -9.17 0.70 2.37
C ALA A 238 -8.49 -0.60 1.91
N GLY A 239 -7.75 -0.55 0.79
CA GLY A 239 -6.94 -1.66 0.30
C GLY A 239 -5.81 -2.01 1.27
N ASP A 240 -5.16 -0.99 1.83
CA ASP A 240 -4.06 -1.14 2.78
C ASP A 240 -4.55 -1.71 4.12
N ALA A 241 -5.69 -1.21 4.60
CA ALA A 241 -6.38 -1.70 5.79
C ALA A 241 -6.79 -3.18 5.63
N PHE A 242 -7.36 -3.53 4.47
CA PHE A 242 -7.71 -4.89 4.13
C PHE A 242 -6.47 -5.79 4.09
N ALA A 243 -5.38 -5.37 3.41
CA ALA A 243 -4.17 -6.16 3.30
C ALA A 243 -3.51 -6.38 4.68
N ALA A 244 -3.45 -5.34 5.53
CA ALA A 244 -2.93 -5.45 6.89
C ALA A 244 -3.73 -6.45 7.72
N ALA A 245 -5.06 -6.35 7.73
CA ALA A 245 -5.93 -7.25 8.47
C ALA A 245 -5.90 -8.69 7.94
N PHE A 246 -5.79 -8.88 6.63
CA PHE A 246 -5.63 -10.21 6.04
C PHE A 246 -4.32 -10.84 6.47
N CYS A 247 -3.21 -10.09 6.36
CA CYS A 247 -1.88 -10.57 6.75
C CYS A 247 -1.82 -10.91 8.24
N SER A 248 -2.36 -10.05 9.12
CA SER A 248 -2.41 -10.32 10.56
C SER A 248 -3.18 -11.62 10.85
N ALA A 249 -4.40 -11.75 10.34
CA ALA A 249 -5.21 -12.95 10.55
C ALA A 249 -4.53 -14.23 9.99
N TYR A 250 -3.86 -14.11 8.84
CA TYR A 250 -3.15 -15.22 8.21
C TYR A 250 -1.92 -15.65 9.03
N LEU A 251 -1.18 -14.70 9.60
CA LEU A 251 -0.07 -14.97 10.53
C LEU A 251 -0.53 -15.63 11.82
N ASP A 252 -1.72 -15.31 12.30
CA ASP A 252 -2.38 -15.97 13.45
C ASP A 252 -2.88 -17.39 13.14
N GLY A 253 -2.66 -17.91 11.93
CA GLY A 253 -3.04 -19.27 11.53
C GLY A 253 -4.46 -19.39 10.97
N ALA A 254 -5.17 -18.29 10.68
CA ALA A 254 -6.45 -18.34 10.00
C ALA A 254 -6.30 -18.91 8.58
N THR A 255 -7.27 -19.67 8.13
CA THR A 255 -7.36 -20.05 6.72
C THR A 255 -7.51 -18.79 5.84
N PRO A 256 -7.13 -18.82 4.56
CA PRO A 256 -7.28 -17.65 3.67
C PRO A 256 -8.72 -17.11 3.58
N LEU A 257 -9.73 -17.96 3.73
CA LEU A 257 -11.14 -17.52 3.72
C LEU A 257 -11.54 -16.85 5.04
N GLU A 258 -11.06 -17.33 6.17
CA GLU A 258 -11.27 -16.71 7.48
C GLU A 258 -10.54 -15.38 7.57
N ALA A 259 -9.28 -15.32 7.07
CA ALA A 259 -8.52 -14.08 6.98
C ALA A 259 -9.25 -13.04 6.11
N ALA A 260 -9.79 -13.46 4.97
CA ALA A 260 -10.61 -12.60 4.11
C ALA A 260 -11.86 -12.07 4.83
N GLY A 261 -12.53 -12.92 5.62
CA GLY A 261 -13.69 -12.53 6.42
C GLY A 261 -13.37 -11.43 7.44
N ARG A 262 -12.24 -11.56 8.15
CA ARG A 262 -11.75 -10.54 9.10
C ARG A 262 -11.34 -9.26 8.36
N ALA A 263 -10.62 -9.39 7.26
CA ALA A 263 -10.12 -8.26 6.47
C ALA A 263 -11.25 -7.42 5.84
N VAL A 264 -12.35 -8.04 5.44
CA VAL A 264 -13.54 -7.34 4.93
C VAL A 264 -14.15 -6.42 5.99
N LEU A 265 -14.15 -6.81 7.26
CA LEU A 265 -14.66 -5.98 8.36
C LEU A 265 -13.77 -4.76 8.60
N VAL A 266 -12.45 -4.94 8.57
CA VAL A 266 -11.49 -3.83 8.74
C VAL A 266 -11.53 -2.89 7.53
N GLY A 267 -11.62 -3.41 6.31
CA GLY A 267 -11.83 -2.59 5.11
C GLY A 267 -13.13 -1.80 5.15
N ALA A 268 -14.23 -2.40 5.64
CA ALA A 268 -15.49 -1.70 5.85
C ALA A 268 -15.37 -0.60 6.90
N PHE A 269 -14.67 -0.84 8.00
CA PHE A 269 -14.38 0.18 9.00
C PHE A 269 -13.54 1.33 8.41
N ALA A 270 -12.52 1.02 7.62
CA ALA A 270 -11.68 2.03 6.97
C ALA A 270 -12.50 2.95 6.06
N VAL A 271 -13.37 2.42 5.20
CA VAL A 271 -14.17 3.25 4.29
C VAL A 271 -15.26 4.08 4.98
N SER A 272 -15.64 3.76 6.21
CA SER A 272 -16.63 4.52 7.00
C SER A 272 -16.03 5.74 7.70
N ARG A 273 -14.72 5.97 7.53
CA ARG A 273 -13.96 7.07 8.15
C ARG A 273 -13.23 7.87 7.08
N MET A 274 -12.78 9.04 7.47
CA MET A 274 -11.96 9.90 6.60
C MET A 274 -10.48 9.60 6.80
N GLY A 275 -9.72 9.56 5.69
CA GLY A 275 -8.28 9.39 5.70
C GLY A 275 -7.83 7.95 5.47
N ALA A 276 -6.57 7.80 5.05
CA ALA A 276 -6.00 6.51 4.66
C ALA A 276 -5.50 5.65 5.84
N ARG A 277 -5.36 6.23 7.03
CA ARG A 277 -4.80 5.59 8.23
C ARG A 277 -5.85 5.47 9.35
N PRO A 278 -5.64 4.57 10.34
CA PRO A 278 -6.54 4.36 11.46
C PRO A 278 -6.70 5.58 12.38
#